data_fa6352e42273f5835f942eaf6f4a7128
#
_entry.id   fa6352e42273f5835f942eaf6f4a7128
#
_cell.length_a   1.000
_cell.length_b   1.000
_cell.length_c   1.000
_cell.angle_alpha   90.00
_cell.angle_beta   90.00
_cell.angle_gamma   90.00
#
_symmetry.space_group_name_H-M   'P 1'
#
loop_
_entity.id
_entity.type
_entity.pdbx_description
1 polymer ?
#
loop_
_entity_poly.entity_id
_entity_poly.type
_entity_poly.pdbx_seq_one_letter_code
_entity_poly.pdbx_strand_id
1 'polypeptide(L)'
;MKRTILAPGHELLSYRIHEVTPYINWIYFFHAWGFQPRFAAIANIHGCDSCRALWLTTFPEEERTKASEAMQLFKEANRMLDRLDETISIHCIFRLCQANADGDNLLIEGTTFPLLRQQTPQPDGGPFLCLSDFVRPLSSGTPDIVGLFASTISEEAEETYKNDPYKHLLVQTLNDRLAEAATERCTNMSARRLGAMPPTNPCPFRICWSRSTKASAPLWDTPPYPTNP
;
A
#
# COMPACT_ATOMS: atom_id res chain seq x y z
N MET A 1 12.13 5.03 -13.48
CA MET A 1 11.50 3.69 -13.66
C MET A 1 12.17 2.94 -14.78
N LYS A 2 12.66 1.75 -14.50
CA LYS A 2 13.15 0.79 -15.53
C LYS A 2 12.05 -0.26 -15.76
N ARG A 3 11.80 -0.60 -17.01
CA ARG A 3 10.81 -1.63 -17.42
C ARG A 3 11.54 -2.74 -18.18
N THR A 4 11.27 -3.97 -17.81
CA THR A 4 11.79 -5.17 -18.49
C THR A 4 10.62 -6.10 -18.80
N ILE A 5 10.48 -6.49 -20.07
CA ILE A 5 9.47 -7.48 -20.48
C ILE A 5 10.12 -8.86 -20.29
N LEU A 6 9.56 -9.67 -19.39
CA LEU A 6 10.05 -11.02 -19.08
C LEU A 6 9.49 -12.07 -20.02
N ALA A 7 8.19 -11.94 -20.36
CA ALA A 7 7.46 -12.81 -21.26
C ALA A 7 6.21 -12.06 -21.77
N PRO A 8 5.51 -12.52 -22.81
CA PRO A 8 4.26 -11.92 -23.23
C PRO A 8 3.29 -11.80 -22.06
N GLY A 9 2.84 -10.57 -21.77
CA GLY A 9 1.93 -10.25 -20.66
C GLY A 9 2.56 -10.11 -19.27
N HIS A 10 3.88 -10.34 -19.10
CA HIS A 10 4.60 -10.13 -17.82
C HIS A 10 5.54 -8.95 -17.94
N GLU A 11 5.42 -8.01 -17.03
CA GLU A 11 6.30 -6.84 -16.96
C GLU A 11 6.97 -6.77 -15.59
N LEU A 12 8.30 -6.64 -15.59
CA LEU A 12 9.06 -6.27 -14.40
C LEU A 12 9.29 -4.76 -14.43
N LEU A 13 8.80 -4.09 -13.41
CA LEU A 13 8.98 -2.67 -13.19
C LEU A 13 9.95 -2.49 -12.03
N SER A 14 10.96 -1.65 -12.23
CA SER A 14 11.92 -1.29 -11.18
C SER A 14 11.78 0.20 -10.89
N TYR A 15 11.60 0.52 -9.62
CA TYR A 15 11.42 1.88 -9.12
C TYR A 15 12.55 2.26 -8.16
N ARG A 16 12.92 3.53 -8.18
CA ARG A 16 13.66 4.18 -7.10
C ARG A 16 12.66 4.54 -5.99
N ILE A 17 13.15 4.69 -4.75
CA ILE A 17 12.30 5.00 -3.61
C ILE A 17 11.54 6.32 -3.81
N HIS A 18 12.21 7.39 -4.27
CA HIS A 18 11.56 8.68 -4.52
C HIS A 18 10.40 8.60 -5.51
N GLU A 19 10.40 7.62 -6.41
CA GLU A 19 9.33 7.44 -7.39
C GLU A 19 8.06 6.86 -6.76
N VAL A 20 8.16 6.14 -5.64
CA VAL A 20 7.03 5.51 -4.94
C VAL A 20 6.64 6.23 -3.65
N THR A 21 7.53 7.04 -3.09
CA THR A 21 7.29 7.83 -1.87
C THR A 21 5.96 8.62 -1.88
N PRO A 22 5.53 9.24 -3.01
CA PRO A 22 4.23 9.92 -3.07
C PRO A 22 3.00 9.03 -2.82
N TYR A 23 3.17 7.71 -2.90
CA TYR A 23 2.12 6.71 -2.68
C TYR A 23 2.15 6.10 -1.28
N ILE A 24 3.09 6.51 -0.41
CA ILE A 24 3.18 5.99 0.96
C ILE A 24 1.94 6.40 1.75
N ASN A 25 1.29 5.41 2.35
CA ASN A 25 0.23 5.66 3.32
C ASN A 25 0.83 5.92 4.71
N TRP A 26 1.04 7.19 5.02
CA TRP A 26 1.61 7.63 6.29
C TRP A 26 0.73 7.32 7.50
N ILE A 27 -0.58 7.14 7.34
CA ILE A 27 -1.47 6.76 8.45
C ILE A 27 -1.04 5.40 9.03
N TYR A 28 -0.80 4.41 8.17
CA TYR A 28 -0.35 3.09 8.62
C TYR A 28 1.09 3.10 9.15
N PHE A 29 1.96 3.94 8.58
CA PHE A 29 3.29 4.14 9.15
C PHE A 29 3.20 4.64 10.59
N PHE A 30 2.45 5.71 10.85
CA PHE A 30 2.28 6.27 12.19
C PHE A 30 1.56 5.31 13.14
N HIS A 31 0.58 4.57 12.64
CA HIS A 31 -0.11 3.55 13.44
C HIS A 31 0.85 2.46 13.94
N ALA A 32 1.78 1.98 13.11
CA ALA A 32 2.79 1.00 13.49
C ALA A 32 3.72 1.51 14.61
N TRP A 33 3.88 2.83 14.73
CA TRP A 33 4.64 3.51 15.79
C TRP A 33 3.76 3.97 16.98
N GLY A 34 2.51 3.52 17.06
CA GLY A 34 1.60 3.83 18.17
C GLY A 34 1.02 5.25 18.14
N PHE A 35 1.07 5.94 17.00
CA PHE A 35 0.45 7.26 16.84
C PHE A 35 -0.98 7.14 16.31
N GLN A 36 -1.82 8.07 16.71
CA GLN A 36 -3.17 8.20 16.16
C GLN A 36 -3.14 8.72 14.70
N PRO A 37 -4.13 8.36 13.86
CA PRO A 37 -4.17 8.74 12.44
C PRO A 37 -4.01 10.23 12.16
N ARG A 38 -4.52 11.10 13.05
CA ARG A 38 -4.44 12.56 12.90
C ARG A 38 -3.01 13.12 12.83
N PHE A 39 -2.04 12.43 13.45
CA PHE A 39 -0.64 12.86 13.40
C PHE A 39 -0.01 12.64 12.03
N ALA A 40 -0.59 11.77 11.19
CA ALA A 40 -0.15 11.56 9.83
C ALA A 40 -0.35 12.79 8.92
N ALA A 41 -1.18 13.76 9.33
CA ALA A 41 -1.38 15.01 8.63
C ALA A 41 -0.07 15.81 8.43
N ILE A 42 0.98 15.57 9.26
CA ILE A 42 2.31 16.16 9.06
C ILE A 42 2.88 15.87 7.67
N ALA A 43 2.54 14.75 7.06
CA ALA A 43 3.01 14.38 5.73
C ALA A 43 2.51 15.32 4.62
N ASN A 44 1.39 16.03 4.87
CA ASN A 44 0.81 16.99 3.95
C ASN A 44 1.26 18.44 4.22
N ILE A 45 2.06 18.66 5.26
CA ILE A 45 2.52 19.99 5.64
C ILE A 45 3.78 20.34 4.87
N HIS A 46 3.83 21.56 4.35
CA HIS A 46 5.02 22.07 3.71
C HIS A 46 6.23 22.02 4.66
N GLY A 47 7.38 21.60 4.15
CA GLY A 47 8.57 21.31 4.94
C GLY A 47 9.26 22.50 5.64
N CYS A 48 8.75 23.73 5.53
CA CYS A 48 9.31 24.89 6.20
C CYS A 48 9.01 24.92 7.71
N ASP A 49 9.89 25.57 8.46
CA ASP A 49 9.76 25.61 9.95
C ASP A 49 8.51 26.35 10.40
N SER A 50 8.10 27.40 9.67
CA SER A 50 6.86 28.15 9.99
C SER A 50 5.61 27.29 9.85
N CYS A 51 5.51 26.49 8.76
CA CYS A 51 4.37 25.60 8.55
C CYS A 51 4.33 24.50 9.61
N ARG A 52 5.50 23.96 9.97
CA ARG A 52 5.61 22.95 11.04
C ARG A 52 5.23 23.52 12.41
N ALA A 53 5.69 24.72 12.74
CA ALA A 53 5.30 25.41 13.96
C ALA A 53 3.80 25.66 14.02
N LEU A 54 3.19 26.14 12.91
CA LEU A 54 1.76 26.33 12.82
C LEU A 54 0.99 25.02 12.99
N TRP A 55 1.44 23.93 12.38
CA TRP A 55 0.81 22.62 12.55
C TRP A 55 0.83 22.16 14.01
N LEU A 56 1.92 22.38 14.78
CA LEU A 56 1.97 22.06 16.19
C LEU A 56 0.94 22.85 17.02
N THR A 57 0.64 24.07 16.64
CA THR A 57 -0.39 24.88 17.34
C THR A 57 -1.82 24.41 17.11
N THR A 58 -2.05 23.56 16.14
CA THR A 58 -3.41 22.97 15.91
C THR A 58 -3.77 21.92 16.96
N PHE A 59 -2.80 21.47 17.77
CA PHE A 59 -3.02 20.49 18.84
C PHE A 59 -3.20 21.17 20.20
N PRO A 60 -4.05 20.60 21.09
CA PRO A 60 -4.11 20.98 22.49
C PRO A 60 -2.71 20.92 23.15
N GLU A 61 -2.48 21.69 24.18
CA GLU A 61 -1.18 21.80 24.82
C GLU A 61 -0.64 20.45 25.31
N GLU A 62 -1.51 19.63 25.89
CA GLU A 62 -1.21 18.28 26.37
C GLU A 62 -0.77 17.31 25.27
N GLU A 63 -1.12 17.57 24.01
CA GLU A 63 -0.78 16.71 22.87
C GLU A 63 0.40 17.22 22.04
N ARG A 64 0.83 18.47 22.25
CA ARG A 64 1.92 19.07 21.47
C ARG A 64 3.23 18.32 21.56
N THR A 65 3.54 17.73 22.72
CA THR A 65 4.71 16.88 22.87
C THR A 65 4.62 15.69 21.92
N LYS A 66 3.49 15.00 21.90
CA LYS A 66 3.28 13.84 21.02
C LYS A 66 3.25 14.23 19.55
N ALA A 67 2.69 15.39 19.21
CA ALA A 67 2.74 15.93 17.84
C ALA A 67 4.19 16.26 17.42
N SER A 68 5.01 16.78 18.34
CA SER A 68 6.44 17.04 18.09
C SER A 68 7.22 15.74 17.86
N GLU A 69 6.95 14.70 18.64
CA GLU A 69 7.55 13.37 18.45
C GLU A 69 7.17 12.78 17.08
N ALA A 70 5.89 12.87 16.69
CA ALA A 70 5.42 12.44 15.38
C ALA A 70 6.12 13.21 14.24
N MET A 71 6.28 14.52 14.38
CA MET A 71 7.00 15.35 13.41
C MET A 71 8.48 14.94 13.32
N GLN A 72 9.11 14.62 14.44
CA GLN A 72 10.51 14.16 14.46
C GLN A 72 10.64 12.81 13.78
N LEU A 73 9.76 11.86 14.09
CA LEU A 73 9.70 10.55 13.44
C LEU A 73 9.53 10.69 11.93
N PHE A 74 8.64 11.58 11.47
CA PHE A 74 8.45 11.86 10.04
C PHE A 74 9.72 12.40 9.38
N LYS A 75 10.44 13.32 10.04
CA LYS A 75 11.73 13.83 9.53
C LYS A 75 12.78 12.72 9.42
N GLU A 76 12.86 11.84 10.40
CA GLU A 76 13.79 10.71 10.40
C GLU A 76 13.44 9.69 9.33
N ALA A 77 12.16 9.39 9.15
CA ALA A 77 11.66 8.52 8.09
C ALA A 77 12.06 9.05 6.69
N ASN A 78 11.84 10.34 6.42
CA ASN A 78 12.23 10.93 5.14
C ASN A 78 13.75 10.91 4.93
N ARG A 79 14.55 11.24 5.96
CA ARG A 79 16.02 11.12 5.86
C ARG A 79 16.48 9.68 5.59
N MET A 80 15.76 8.69 6.15
CA MET A 80 16.06 7.28 5.88
C MET A 80 15.71 6.93 4.44
N LEU A 81 14.54 7.35 3.94
CA LEU A 81 14.14 7.16 2.54
C LEU A 81 15.15 7.77 1.57
N ASP A 82 15.62 8.99 1.84
CA ASP A 82 16.64 9.66 1.01
C ASP A 82 17.96 8.86 0.96
N ARG A 83 18.40 8.31 2.10
CA ARG A 83 19.62 7.48 2.16
C ARG A 83 19.46 6.17 1.40
N LEU A 84 18.30 5.53 1.53
CA LEU A 84 18.01 4.26 0.90
C LEU A 84 17.78 4.39 -0.62
N ASP A 85 17.37 5.57 -1.09
CA ASP A 85 17.07 5.81 -2.51
C ASP A 85 18.28 5.59 -3.43
N GLU A 86 19.49 5.76 -2.93
CA GLU A 86 20.71 5.55 -3.70
C GLU A 86 21.09 4.07 -3.85
N THR A 87 20.73 3.26 -2.88
CA THR A 87 21.22 1.86 -2.77
C THR A 87 20.15 0.82 -3.07
N ILE A 88 18.87 1.14 -2.86
CA ILE A 88 17.77 0.19 -2.93
C ILE A 88 16.90 0.43 -4.14
N SER A 89 16.48 -0.67 -4.75
CA SER A 89 15.48 -0.70 -5.80
C SER A 89 14.27 -1.50 -5.38
N ILE A 90 13.10 -1.04 -5.77
CA ILE A 90 11.84 -1.72 -5.56
C ILE A 90 11.44 -2.37 -6.87
N HIS A 91 11.14 -3.66 -6.82
CA HIS A 91 10.74 -4.42 -7.99
C HIS A 91 9.28 -4.83 -7.89
N CYS A 92 8.52 -4.59 -8.96
CA CYS A 92 7.15 -5.05 -9.11
C CYS A 92 7.04 -5.90 -10.38
N ILE A 93 6.41 -7.05 -10.27
CA ILE A 93 5.95 -7.83 -11.41
C ILE A 93 4.44 -7.68 -11.53
N PHE A 94 3.96 -7.53 -12.75
CA PHE A 94 2.55 -7.30 -13.03
C PHE A 94 2.11 -8.10 -14.26
N ARG A 95 0.87 -8.65 -14.19
CA ARG A 95 0.23 -9.33 -15.31
C ARG A 95 -1.28 -9.09 -15.29
N LEU A 96 -1.86 -8.86 -16.46
CA LEU A 96 -3.31 -8.90 -16.68
C LEU A 96 -3.72 -10.29 -17.15
N CYS A 97 -4.73 -10.87 -16.50
CA CYS A 97 -5.22 -12.20 -16.74
C CYS A 97 -6.74 -12.19 -16.99
N GLN A 98 -7.22 -13.08 -17.85
CA GLN A 98 -8.65 -13.35 -17.94
C GLN A 98 -9.09 -14.14 -16.70
N ALA A 99 -10.23 -13.77 -16.14
CA ALA A 99 -10.78 -14.40 -14.95
C ALA A 99 -12.30 -14.43 -14.95
N ASN A 100 -12.87 -15.39 -14.21
CA ASN A 100 -14.27 -15.44 -13.86
C ASN A 100 -14.43 -15.92 -12.42
N ALA A 101 -15.53 -15.55 -11.79
CA ALA A 101 -15.92 -16.07 -10.48
C ALA A 101 -16.78 -17.32 -10.64
N ASP A 102 -16.54 -18.33 -9.79
CA ASP A 102 -17.37 -19.52 -9.62
C ASP A 102 -17.58 -19.78 -8.13
N GLY A 103 -18.72 -19.29 -7.63
CA GLY A 103 -18.94 -19.22 -6.18
C GLY A 103 -17.86 -18.39 -5.48
N ASP A 104 -17.23 -18.99 -4.46
CA ASP A 104 -16.13 -18.34 -3.73
C ASP A 104 -14.75 -18.58 -4.39
N ASN A 105 -14.71 -19.12 -5.61
CA ASN A 105 -13.46 -19.33 -6.33
C ASN A 105 -13.26 -18.27 -7.41
N LEU A 106 -11.99 -17.95 -7.71
CA LEU A 106 -11.58 -17.27 -8.92
C LEU A 106 -10.91 -18.26 -9.86
N LEU A 107 -11.42 -18.33 -11.08
CA LEU A 107 -10.77 -19.02 -12.18
C LEU A 107 -9.94 -18.02 -12.96
N ILE A 108 -8.63 -18.17 -12.92
CA ILE A 108 -7.69 -17.27 -13.61
C ILE A 108 -6.88 -18.11 -14.60
N GLU A 109 -7.10 -17.91 -15.90
CA GLU A 109 -6.40 -18.62 -16.99
C GLU A 109 -6.35 -20.14 -16.78
N GLY A 110 -7.48 -20.74 -16.36
CA GLY A 110 -7.60 -22.18 -16.13
C GLY A 110 -7.12 -22.69 -14.76
N THR A 111 -6.58 -21.80 -13.92
CA THR A 111 -6.20 -22.13 -12.53
C THR A 111 -7.29 -21.66 -11.57
N THR A 112 -7.71 -22.53 -10.65
CA THR A 112 -8.70 -22.20 -9.63
C THR A 112 -8.02 -21.72 -8.36
N PHE A 113 -8.42 -20.53 -7.89
CA PHE A 113 -7.98 -19.91 -6.65
C PHE A 113 -9.16 -19.91 -5.67
N PRO A 114 -9.17 -20.79 -4.64
CA PRO A 114 -10.19 -20.75 -3.62
C PRO A 114 -10.00 -19.50 -2.75
N LEU A 115 -11.08 -18.78 -2.49
CA LEU A 115 -11.07 -17.57 -1.68
C LEU A 115 -11.92 -17.80 -0.43
N LEU A 116 -11.52 -17.13 0.66
CA LEU A 116 -12.29 -17.18 1.90
C LEU A 116 -13.29 -16.02 1.91
N ARG A 117 -14.58 -16.36 2.04
CA ARG A 117 -15.63 -15.38 2.27
C ARG A 117 -15.50 -14.80 3.68
N GLN A 118 -15.83 -13.52 3.86
CA GLN A 118 -15.83 -12.84 5.16
C GLN A 118 -16.58 -13.68 6.20
N GLN A 119 -15.99 -13.83 7.39
CA GLN A 119 -16.57 -14.64 8.48
C GLN A 119 -17.17 -13.76 9.59
N THR A 120 -16.77 -12.50 9.68
CA THR A 120 -17.27 -11.57 10.68
C THR A 120 -18.45 -10.77 10.11
N PRO A 121 -19.60 -10.70 10.81
CA PRO A 121 -20.72 -9.88 10.39
C PRO A 121 -20.32 -8.41 10.23
N GLN A 122 -20.87 -7.75 9.21
CA GLN A 122 -20.71 -6.32 9.06
C GLN A 122 -21.57 -5.57 10.09
N PRO A 123 -21.10 -4.42 10.61
CA PRO A 123 -21.84 -3.64 11.61
C PRO A 123 -23.23 -3.17 11.15
N ASP A 124 -23.41 -3.00 9.84
CA ASP A 124 -24.66 -2.58 9.18
C ASP A 124 -25.56 -3.77 8.77
N GLY A 125 -25.17 -5.01 9.08
CA GLY A 125 -25.89 -6.21 8.68
C GLY A 125 -25.78 -6.55 7.20
N GLY A 126 -24.80 -5.96 6.49
CA GLY A 126 -24.51 -6.23 5.09
C GLY A 126 -24.11 -7.69 4.82
N PRO A 127 -24.05 -8.09 3.53
CA PRO A 127 -23.67 -9.46 3.15
C PRO A 127 -22.20 -9.74 3.49
N PHE A 128 -21.92 -11.01 3.76
CA PHE A 128 -20.53 -11.49 3.84
C PHE A 128 -19.87 -11.42 2.47
N LEU A 129 -18.83 -10.60 2.31
CA LEU A 129 -18.16 -10.37 1.04
C LEU A 129 -17.05 -11.39 0.79
N CYS A 130 -16.87 -11.72 -0.49
CA CYS A 130 -15.74 -12.46 -1.02
C CYS A 130 -15.11 -11.66 -2.16
N LEU A 131 -13.83 -11.82 -2.41
CA LEU A 131 -13.18 -11.15 -3.56
C LEU A 131 -13.77 -11.62 -4.90
N SER A 132 -14.30 -12.84 -4.96
CA SER A 132 -15.01 -13.37 -6.14
C SER A 132 -16.27 -12.56 -6.49
N ASP A 133 -16.92 -11.93 -5.52
CA ASP A 133 -18.15 -11.14 -5.75
C ASP A 133 -17.89 -9.92 -6.65
N PHE A 134 -16.64 -9.48 -6.78
CA PHE A 134 -16.23 -8.34 -7.59
C PHE A 134 -15.76 -8.72 -8.99
N VAL A 135 -15.79 -10.00 -9.34
CA VAL A 135 -15.38 -10.51 -10.65
C VAL A 135 -16.58 -11.13 -11.33
N ARG A 136 -16.69 -10.93 -12.64
CA ARG A 136 -17.81 -11.41 -13.45
C ARG A 136 -17.98 -12.92 -13.30
N PRO A 137 -19.22 -13.41 -13.04
CA PRO A 137 -19.45 -14.83 -12.85
C PRO A 137 -19.22 -15.64 -14.16
N LEU A 138 -18.76 -16.87 -14.00
CA LEU A 138 -18.53 -17.80 -15.13
C LEU A 138 -19.79 -18.01 -15.95
N SER A 139 -20.97 -18.00 -15.31
CA SER A 139 -22.28 -18.14 -15.97
C SER A 139 -22.61 -17.02 -16.96
N SER A 140 -21.88 -15.88 -16.91
CA SER A 140 -22.08 -14.78 -17.88
C SER A 140 -21.58 -15.13 -19.28
N GLY A 141 -20.77 -16.17 -19.45
CA GLY A 141 -20.16 -16.57 -20.72
C GLY A 141 -19.12 -15.60 -21.28
N THR A 142 -18.77 -14.54 -20.53
CA THR A 142 -17.75 -13.55 -20.94
C THR A 142 -16.71 -13.39 -19.84
N PRO A 143 -15.40 -13.39 -20.18
CA PRO A 143 -14.36 -13.19 -19.19
C PRO A 143 -14.32 -11.75 -18.68
N ASP A 144 -13.86 -11.62 -17.45
CA ASP A 144 -13.40 -10.36 -16.85
C ASP A 144 -11.87 -10.30 -16.89
N ILE A 145 -11.29 -9.18 -16.47
CA ILE A 145 -9.84 -9.01 -16.43
C ILE A 145 -9.44 -8.69 -14.99
N VAL A 146 -8.53 -9.48 -14.44
CA VAL A 146 -7.91 -9.23 -13.14
C VAL A 146 -6.42 -8.94 -13.30
N GLY A 147 -5.89 -8.04 -12.46
CA GLY A 147 -4.46 -7.76 -12.39
C GLY A 147 -3.83 -8.59 -11.28
N LEU A 148 -2.82 -9.38 -11.62
CA LEU A 148 -1.93 -10.03 -10.66
C LEU A 148 -0.65 -9.22 -10.54
N PHE A 149 -0.18 -9.01 -9.32
CA PHE A 149 1.08 -8.32 -9.08
C PHE A 149 1.80 -8.91 -7.86
N ALA A 150 3.11 -8.73 -7.84
CA ALA A 150 3.95 -8.94 -6.67
C ALA A 150 4.98 -7.83 -6.60
N SER A 151 5.30 -7.37 -5.39
CA SER A 151 6.35 -6.38 -5.15
C SER A 151 7.36 -6.92 -4.16
N THR A 152 8.63 -6.55 -4.33
CA THR A 152 9.71 -6.87 -3.41
C THR A 152 10.66 -5.70 -3.28
N ILE A 153 11.27 -5.60 -2.11
CA ILE A 153 12.33 -4.65 -1.78
C ILE A 153 13.56 -5.45 -1.39
N SER A 154 14.74 -4.94 -1.71
CA SER A 154 16.00 -5.57 -1.30
C SER A 154 16.10 -5.63 0.24
N GLU A 155 16.51 -6.77 0.78
CA GLU A 155 16.75 -6.98 2.21
C GLU A 155 18.04 -6.28 2.71
N GLU A 156 18.85 -5.74 1.81
CA GLU A 156 20.13 -5.10 2.13
C GLU A 156 19.99 -3.94 3.13
N ALA A 157 18.87 -3.22 3.08
CA ALA A 157 18.61 -2.13 4.02
C ALA A 157 18.46 -2.63 5.46
N GLU A 158 17.72 -3.70 5.66
CA GLU A 158 17.48 -4.26 7.00
C GLU A 158 18.79 -4.83 7.57
N GLU A 159 19.55 -5.50 6.75
CA GLU A 159 20.85 -6.07 7.14
C GLU A 159 21.86 -4.97 7.52
N THR A 160 21.85 -3.83 6.81
CA THR A 160 22.72 -2.68 7.13
C THR A 160 22.46 -2.12 8.53
N TYR A 161 21.21 -2.12 8.98
CA TYR A 161 20.82 -1.54 10.29
C TYR A 161 20.53 -2.58 11.37
N LYS A 162 20.83 -3.85 11.17
CA LYS A 162 20.52 -4.94 12.12
C LYS A 162 21.06 -4.74 13.53
N ASN A 163 22.18 -4.01 13.68
CA ASN A 163 22.82 -3.74 14.97
C ASN A 163 22.30 -2.47 15.67
N ASP A 164 21.37 -1.72 15.05
CA ASP A 164 20.71 -0.55 15.62
C ASP A 164 19.20 -0.83 15.69
N PRO A 165 18.67 -1.27 16.84
CA PRO A 165 17.28 -1.71 16.94
C PRO A 165 16.25 -0.67 16.47
N TYR A 166 16.53 0.61 16.75
CA TYR A 166 15.64 1.70 16.34
C TYR A 166 15.62 1.87 14.80
N LYS A 167 16.80 1.98 14.19
CA LYS A 167 16.89 2.13 12.73
C LYS A 167 16.43 0.88 12.00
N HIS A 168 16.70 -0.31 12.56
CA HIS A 168 16.20 -1.56 12.01
C HIS A 168 14.67 -1.58 11.96
N LEU A 169 13.99 -1.24 13.07
CA LEU A 169 12.54 -1.14 13.11
C LEU A 169 12.01 -0.06 12.15
N LEU A 170 12.70 1.09 12.06
CA LEU A 170 12.34 2.17 11.15
C LEU A 170 12.41 1.68 9.69
N VAL A 171 13.48 1.01 9.30
CA VAL A 171 13.66 0.47 7.95
C VAL A 171 12.62 -0.61 7.65
N GLN A 172 12.35 -1.54 8.56
CA GLN A 172 11.32 -2.56 8.39
C GLN A 172 9.95 -1.93 8.16
N THR A 173 9.57 -0.95 8.99
CA THR A 173 8.29 -0.26 8.85
C THR A 173 8.20 0.49 7.52
N LEU A 174 9.31 1.12 7.08
CA LEU A 174 9.36 1.81 5.79
C LEU A 174 9.30 0.83 4.62
N ASN A 175 9.97 -0.32 4.68
CA ASN A 175 9.94 -1.35 3.65
C ASN A 175 8.52 -1.87 3.42
N ASP A 176 7.76 -2.13 4.49
CA ASP A 176 6.35 -2.50 4.38
C ASP A 176 5.53 -1.44 3.64
N ARG A 177 5.73 -0.16 4.00
CA ARG A 177 5.00 0.95 3.36
C ARG A 177 5.42 1.17 1.92
N LEU A 178 6.70 0.99 1.60
CA LEU A 178 7.22 1.09 0.22
C LEU A 178 6.71 -0.03 -0.67
N ALA A 179 6.60 -1.26 -0.16
CA ALA A 179 6.00 -2.37 -0.91
C ALA A 179 4.54 -2.10 -1.28
N GLU A 180 3.75 -1.55 -0.35
CA GLU A 180 2.38 -1.12 -0.62
C GLU A 180 2.33 0.05 -1.61
N ALA A 181 3.16 1.06 -1.42
CA ALA A 181 3.24 2.23 -2.29
C ALA A 181 3.62 1.86 -3.72
N ALA A 182 4.56 0.93 -3.89
CA ALA A 182 4.95 0.41 -5.20
C ALA A 182 3.81 -0.33 -5.89
N THR A 183 3.05 -1.10 -5.12
CA THR A 183 1.85 -1.80 -5.60
C THR A 183 0.78 -0.80 -6.07
N GLU A 184 0.50 0.22 -5.28
CA GLU A 184 -0.46 1.27 -5.65
C GLU A 184 -0.03 2.01 -6.93
N ARG A 185 1.25 2.38 -7.03
CA ARG A 185 1.80 2.98 -8.25
C ARG A 185 1.65 2.06 -9.46
N CYS A 186 1.98 0.77 -9.30
CA CYS A 186 1.87 -0.23 -10.36
C CYS A 186 0.42 -0.37 -10.84
N THR A 187 -0.53 -0.46 -9.92
CA THR A 187 -1.97 -0.57 -10.20
C THR A 187 -2.49 0.68 -10.93
N ASN A 188 -2.12 1.87 -10.46
CA ASN A 188 -2.50 3.13 -11.11
C ASN A 188 -1.96 3.24 -12.54
N MET A 189 -0.73 2.81 -12.78
CA MET A 189 -0.15 2.79 -14.14
C MET A 189 -0.91 1.82 -15.05
N SER A 190 -1.25 0.66 -14.55
CA SER A 190 -1.94 -0.38 -15.31
C SER A 190 -3.38 0.01 -15.67
N ALA A 191 -4.11 0.59 -14.72
CA ALA A 191 -5.46 1.10 -14.94
C ALA A 191 -5.50 2.22 -15.99
N ARG A 192 -4.49 3.11 -15.99
CA ARG A 192 -4.37 4.18 -17.01
C ARG A 192 -4.07 3.62 -18.40
N ARG A 193 -3.25 2.57 -18.51
CA ARG A 193 -2.91 1.94 -19.82
C ARG A 193 -4.09 1.23 -20.44
N LEU A 194 -4.99 0.68 -19.61
CA LEU A 194 -6.19 0.01 -20.09
C LEU A 194 -7.32 0.98 -20.48
N GLY A 195 -7.12 2.30 -20.30
CA GLY A 195 -8.18 3.30 -20.50
C GLY A 195 -9.36 3.14 -19.54
N ALA A 196 -9.20 2.31 -18.50
CA ALA A 196 -10.25 2.00 -17.55
C ALA A 196 -10.49 3.12 -16.51
N MET A 197 -9.59 4.14 -16.45
CA MET A 197 -9.71 5.24 -15.49
C MET A 197 -9.35 6.59 -16.10
N PRO A 198 -10.14 7.65 -15.81
CA PRO A 198 -9.70 9.01 -16.06
C PRO A 198 -8.48 9.36 -15.20
N PRO A 199 -7.59 10.26 -15.67
CA PRO A 199 -6.30 10.55 -15.02
C PRO A 199 -6.38 11.17 -13.61
N THR A 200 -7.58 11.45 -13.10
CA THR A 200 -7.81 12.24 -11.87
C THR A 200 -8.41 11.46 -10.69
N ASN A 201 -8.81 10.18 -10.87
CA ASN A 201 -9.39 9.41 -9.74
C ASN A 201 -8.39 8.40 -9.18
N PRO A 202 -8.22 8.33 -7.84
CA PRO A 202 -7.55 7.21 -7.19
C PRO A 202 -8.31 5.92 -7.50
N CYS A 203 -7.60 4.84 -7.74
CA CYS A 203 -8.17 3.52 -8.00
C CYS A 203 -9.05 3.09 -6.83
N PRO A 204 -10.36 2.82 -6.99
CA PRO A 204 -11.22 2.40 -5.89
C PRO A 204 -10.96 0.96 -5.42
N PHE A 205 -10.12 0.20 -6.12
CA PHE A 205 -9.83 -1.19 -5.78
C PHE A 205 -8.41 -1.35 -5.25
N ARG A 206 -8.29 -1.45 -3.94
CA ARG A 206 -7.09 -1.97 -3.27
C ARG A 206 -7.25 -3.47 -3.09
N ILE A 207 -6.72 -4.26 -4.02
CA ILE A 207 -6.45 -5.67 -3.74
C ILE A 207 -4.98 -5.75 -3.35
N CYS A 208 -4.70 -5.71 -2.04
CA CYS A 208 -3.37 -5.91 -1.50
C CYS A 208 -3.19 -7.36 -1.06
N TRP A 209 -2.28 -8.07 -1.71
CA TRP A 209 -1.67 -9.28 -1.15
C TRP A 209 -0.28 -8.91 -0.67
N SER A 210 -0.10 -8.74 0.64
CA SER A 210 1.22 -8.66 1.22
C SER A 210 1.66 -10.06 1.61
N ARG A 211 2.77 -10.52 1.07
CA ARG A 211 3.47 -11.68 1.59
C ARG A 211 4.38 -11.21 2.72
N SER A 212 3.82 -11.03 3.91
CA SER A 212 4.63 -10.98 5.13
C SER A 212 4.94 -12.40 5.56
N THR A 213 6.20 -12.74 5.71
CA THR A 213 6.67 -14.03 6.22
C THR A 213 6.51 -14.16 7.73
N LYS A 214 5.79 -13.25 8.39
CA LYS A 214 5.36 -13.40 9.80
C LYS A 214 3.90 -12.96 9.90
N ALA A 215 3.07 -13.89 10.37
CA ALA A 215 1.64 -13.70 10.58
C ALA A 215 1.36 -12.43 11.40
N SER A 216 0.94 -11.39 10.73
CA SER A 216 0.23 -10.27 11.32
C SER A 216 -1.21 -10.33 10.80
N ALA A 217 -2.16 -9.99 11.67
CA ALA A 217 -3.59 -10.12 11.47
C ALA A 217 -4.06 -9.57 10.11
N PRO A 218 -5.10 -10.16 9.52
CA PRO A 218 -5.60 -9.75 8.21
C PRO A 218 -6.10 -8.31 8.26
N LEU A 219 -5.74 -7.54 7.24
CA LEU A 219 -6.04 -6.11 7.03
C LEU A 219 -7.53 -5.74 6.86
N TRP A 220 -8.48 -6.63 7.20
CA TRP A 220 -9.93 -6.43 7.06
C TRP A 220 -10.57 -5.62 8.19
N ASP A 221 -9.89 -5.43 9.31
CA ASP A 221 -10.45 -4.78 10.50
C ASP A 221 -10.27 -3.25 10.54
N THR A 222 -9.85 -2.64 9.43
CA THR A 222 -9.80 -1.19 9.37
C THR A 222 -11.12 -0.64 8.85
N PRO A 223 -11.80 0.25 9.61
CA PRO A 223 -13.04 0.89 9.16
C PRO A 223 -12.81 1.71 7.89
N PRO A 224 -13.82 1.84 7.01
CA PRO A 224 -13.72 2.67 5.83
C PRO A 224 -13.41 4.12 6.23
N TYR A 225 -12.59 4.78 5.41
CA TYR A 225 -12.22 6.18 5.62
C TYR A 225 -13.45 7.05 5.87
N PRO A 226 -13.40 8.00 6.81
CA PRO A 226 -14.43 9.01 6.90
C PRO A 226 -14.46 9.79 5.58
N THR A 227 -15.58 9.75 4.90
CA THR A 227 -15.88 10.66 3.79
C THR A 227 -15.91 12.07 4.39
N ASN A 228 -15.01 12.93 3.95
CA ASN A 228 -15.07 14.35 4.27
C ASN A 228 -16.39 14.94 3.74
N PRO A 229 -17.04 15.82 4.51
CA PRO A 229 -18.21 16.54 4.07
C PRO A 229 -17.93 17.48 2.92
#